data_f13c32e9650c8e79d3d5043e641a889a
#
_entry.id   f13c32e9650c8e79d3d5043e641a889a
#
_cell.length_a   1.000
_cell.length_b   1.000
_cell.length_c   1.000
_cell.angle_alpha   90.00
_cell.angle_beta   90.00
_cell.angle_gamma   90.00
#
_symmetry.space_group_name_H-M   'P 1'
#
loop_
_entity.id
_entity.type
_entity.pdbx_description
1 polymer ?
#
loop_
_entity_poly.entity_id
_entity_poly.type
_entity_poly.pdbx_seq_one_letter_code
_entity_poly.pdbx_strand_id
1 'polypeptide(L)'
;MKVTRIFIFGIICFASVFLVLWSSDSGKNDAFDHGVGGGTSLPAELPEEHEALSASQSLYYRAYSVKQGDMVGTIASEYGVSQDAIISLNKLKNTRTLQIGQILKIPSIDGISYTVKKGDTPESIADKYKISLEKLATLNTLTDNTIETASVIFLPDAKLDWATLQEINGDLFRRPLHSSYYITSRYGWRDNPFLNGQRSFHNGMDMAAPKGTAVYAALNGQVIATGYSTVYGNYVMIRHHSGYQTLYGHLNTILTSKGSFVSVSSKIGTVGNTGMSTGPHLHFTVYRNGATLNPAGLLN
;
A
#
# COMPACT_ATOMS: atom_id res chain seq x y z
N MET A 1 -26.10 -23.72 -46.70
CA MET A 1 -24.72 -24.09 -46.33
C MET A 1 -24.04 -22.88 -45.74
N LYS A 2 -23.91 -22.81 -44.42
CA LYS A 2 -23.14 -21.75 -43.70
C LYS A 2 -21.94 -22.41 -43.07
N VAL A 3 -20.76 -21.98 -43.46
CA VAL A 3 -19.47 -22.48 -42.96
C VAL A 3 -19.09 -21.67 -41.73
N THR A 4 -19.03 -22.34 -40.58
CA THR A 4 -18.57 -21.78 -39.29
C THR A 4 -17.06 -21.92 -39.25
N ARG A 5 -16.34 -20.80 -39.16
CA ARG A 5 -14.91 -20.76 -38.92
C ARG A 5 -14.64 -20.70 -37.43
N ILE A 6 -14.02 -21.76 -36.91
CA ILE A 6 -13.49 -21.83 -35.53
C ILE A 6 -12.09 -21.27 -35.57
N PHE A 7 -11.81 -20.23 -34.80
CA PHE A 7 -10.44 -19.75 -34.51
C PHE A 7 -9.96 -20.40 -33.22
N ILE A 8 -8.92 -21.24 -33.34
CA ILE A 8 -8.20 -21.81 -32.23
C ILE A 8 -7.01 -20.87 -31.97
N PHE A 9 -6.99 -20.22 -30.81
CA PHE A 9 -5.80 -19.49 -30.31
C PHE A 9 -4.93 -20.48 -29.53
N GLY A 10 -3.78 -20.83 -30.11
CA GLY A 10 -2.75 -21.59 -29.44
C GLY A 10 -1.93 -20.70 -28.52
N ILE A 11 -1.87 -21.08 -27.25
CA ILE A 11 -0.97 -20.49 -26.25
C ILE A 11 0.37 -21.21 -26.37
N ILE A 12 1.41 -20.49 -26.78
CA ILE A 12 2.80 -20.98 -26.79
C ILE A 12 3.44 -20.56 -25.46
N CYS A 13 3.62 -21.52 -24.56
CA CYS A 13 4.48 -21.36 -23.38
C CYS A 13 5.94 -21.56 -23.80
N PHE A 14 6.76 -20.52 -23.70
CA PHE A 14 8.21 -20.64 -23.72
C PHE A 14 8.73 -20.87 -22.29
N ALA A 15 9.09 -22.12 -22.00
CA ALA A 15 9.88 -22.47 -20.83
C ALA A 15 11.35 -22.48 -21.24
N SER A 16 12.13 -21.51 -20.78
CA SER A 16 13.58 -21.49 -20.94
C SER A 16 14.21 -22.30 -19.80
N VAL A 17 14.68 -23.51 -20.15
CA VAL A 17 15.47 -24.34 -19.25
C VAL A 17 16.93 -23.91 -19.38
N PHE A 18 17.51 -23.37 -18.33
CA PHE A 18 18.95 -23.17 -18.20
C PHE A 18 19.59 -24.47 -17.72
N LEU A 19 20.30 -25.13 -18.61
CA LEU A 19 21.13 -26.34 -18.33
C LEU A 19 22.52 -25.83 -17.92
N VAL A 20 22.90 -26.01 -16.65
CA VAL A 20 24.25 -25.80 -16.18
C VAL A 20 25.00 -27.14 -16.35
N LEU A 21 25.91 -27.19 -17.32
CA LEU A 21 26.82 -28.30 -17.51
C LEU A 21 28.00 -28.16 -16.54
N TRP A 22 28.09 -29.07 -15.59
CA TRP A 22 29.27 -29.29 -14.76
C TRP A 22 30.14 -30.37 -15.42
N SER A 23 31.29 -29.99 -15.92
CA SER A 23 32.31 -30.96 -16.39
C SER A 23 33.23 -31.31 -15.23
N SER A 24 33.19 -32.57 -14.83
CA SER A 24 34.21 -33.20 -13.99
C SER A 24 35.33 -33.68 -14.89
N ASP A 25 36.53 -33.19 -14.68
CA ASP A 25 37.72 -33.76 -15.27
C ASP A 25 38.55 -34.47 -14.17
N SER A 26 38.71 -35.76 -14.34
CA SER A 26 39.51 -36.66 -13.51
C SER A 26 40.74 -37.08 -14.29
N GLY A 27 41.91 -36.75 -13.78
CA GLY A 27 43.14 -37.19 -14.46
C GLY A 27 44.42 -37.08 -13.66
N LYS A 28 44.70 -38.13 -12.91
CA LYS A 28 45.98 -38.83 -12.72
C LYS A 28 47.16 -38.15 -11.98
N ASN A 29 47.54 -38.91 -10.96
CA ASN A 29 48.80 -38.89 -10.20
C ASN A 29 50.02 -38.93 -11.07
N ASP A 30 51.09 -38.22 -10.69
CA ASP A 30 52.45 -38.75 -10.71
C ASP A 30 53.25 -38.09 -9.58
N ALA A 31 53.87 -38.98 -8.80
CA ALA A 31 54.76 -38.68 -7.69
C ALA A 31 56.18 -38.39 -8.23
N PHE A 32 56.87 -37.39 -7.66
CA PHE A 32 58.34 -37.47 -7.49
C PHE A 32 58.78 -36.65 -6.26
N ASP A 33 59.76 -37.20 -5.61
CA ASP A 33 60.34 -37.06 -4.28
C ASP A 33 61.43 -35.97 -4.23
N HIS A 34 61.75 -35.59 -2.97
CA HIS A 34 62.98 -34.98 -2.44
C HIS A 34 63.11 -33.41 -2.45
N GLY A 35 63.29 -32.90 -1.23
CA GLY A 35 64.16 -31.75 -0.97
C GLY A 35 63.78 -30.95 0.32
N VAL A 36 64.51 -31.26 1.37
CA VAL A 36 64.55 -30.56 2.69
C VAL A 36 64.93 -29.09 2.56
N GLY A 37 64.21 -28.19 3.26
CA GLY A 37 64.67 -26.80 3.45
C GLY A 37 63.70 -26.01 4.32
N GLY A 38 64.04 -25.84 5.62
CA GLY A 38 63.23 -25.10 6.59
C GLY A 38 63.21 -23.61 6.34
N GLY A 39 62.06 -23.02 6.59
CA GLY A 39 61.82 -21.59 6.64
C GLY A 39 60.44 -21.33 7.16
N THR A 40 60.33 -21.08 8.47
CA THR A 40 59.10 -20.60 9.11
C THR A 40 58.83 -19.18 8.68
N SER A 41 57.90 -19.03 7.74
CA SER A 41 57.20 -17.74 7.55
C SER A 41 55.75 -17.98 7.86
N LEU A 42 55.26 -17.30 8.91
CA LEU A 42 53.85 -17.21 9.23
C LEU A 42 53.05 -16.69 8.02
N PRO A 43 51.87 -17.22 7.74
CA PRO A 43 51.01 -16.66 6.71
C PRO A 43 50.65 -15.22 7.16
N ALA A 44 50.83 -14.26 6.26
CA ALA A 44 50.27 -12.94 6.43
C ALA A 44 48.76 -13.07 6.68
N GLU A 45 48.29 -12.56 7.79
CA GLU A 45 46.89 -12.40 8.05
C GLU A 45 46.27 -11.64 6.88
N LEU A 46 45.29 -12.27 6.23
CA LEU A 46 44.39 -11.58 5.29
C LEU A 46 43.71 -10.46 6.07
N PRO A 47 43.61 -9.24 5.54
CA PRO A 47 42.87 -8.18 6.20
C PRO A 47 41.44 -8.65 6.39
N GLU A 48 40.98 -8.59 7.63
CA GLU A 48 39.65 -9.02 8.04
C GLU A 48 38.58 -8.31 7.20
N GLU A 49 37.59 -9.07 6.74
CA GLU A 49 36.40 -8.59 6.01
C GLU A 49 35.56 -7.51 6.76
N HIS A 50 36.02 -7.07 7.93
CA HIS A 50 35.31 -6.07 8.75
C HIS A 50 35.35 -4.64 8.19
N GLU A 51 36.28 -4.26 7.32
CA GLU A 51 36.31 -2.92 6.72
C GLU A 51 35.38 -2.74 5.51
N ALA A 52 34.99 -3.81 4.83
CA ALA A 52 34.09 -3.72 3.68
C ALA A 52 32.62 -3.48 4.07
N LEU A 53 32.20 -3.79 5.30
CA LEU A 53 30.84 -3.60 5.81
C LEU A 53 30.56 -2.16 6.28
N SER A 54 31.56 -1.37 6.62
CA SER A 54 31.38 0.00 7.13
C SER A 54 31.18 1.05 6.05
N ALA A 55 31.64 0.82 4.83
CA ALA A 55 31.52 1.79 3.72
C ALA A 55 30.14 1.84 3.06
N SER A 56 29.24 0.87 3.32
CA SER A 56 27.93 0.79 2.66
C SER A 56 26.77 1.40 3.46
N GLN A 57 27.02 1.96 4.64
CA GLN A 57 25.95 2.41 5.55
C GLN A 57 25.88 3.94 5.78
N SER A 58 26.53 4.74 4.95
CA SER A 58 26.37 6.19 5.06
C SER A 58 25.10 6.68 4.37
N LEU A 59 24.27 7.44 5.09
CA LEU A 59 23.10 8.08 4.53
C LEU A 59 23.51 9.26 3.63
N TYR A 60 23.19 9.18 2.36
CA TYR A 60 23.31 10.30 1.42
C TYR A 60 22.05 10.43 0.58
N TYR A 61 21.89 11.55 -0.08
CA TYR A 61 20.69 11.85 -0.87
C TYR A 61 21.05 12.12 -2.33
N ARG A 62 20.29 11.52 -3.24
CA ARG A 62 20.37 11.80 -4.68
C ARG A 62 19.23 12.73 -5.07
N ALA A 63 19.52 13.70 -5.94
CA ALA A 63 18.50 14.52 -6.58
C ALA A 63 17.94 13.79 -7.81
N TYR A 64 16.62 13.67 -7.90
CA TYR A 64 15.91 13.09 -9.03
C TYR A 64 14.95 14.14 -9.62
N SER A 65 15.01 14.38 -10.93
CA SER A 65 14.06 15.25 -11.62
C SER A 65 12.91 14.42 -12.19
N VAL A 66 11.70 14.68 -11.73
CA VAL A 66 10.48 13.97 -12.16
C VAL A 66 10.25 14.13 -13.66
N LYS A 67 10.02 13.03 -14.36
CA LYS A 67 9.74 12.95 -15.80
C LYS A 67 8.26 12.68 -16.04
N GLN A 68 7.84 12.84 -17.29
CA GLN A 68 6.47 12.52 -17.70
C GLN A 68 6.18 11.01 -17.48
N GLY A 69 5.07 10.70 -16.80
CA GLY A 69 4.64 9.35 -16.51
C GLY A 69 5.22 8.75 -15.22
N ASP A 70 6.09 9.47 -14.50
CA ASP A 70 6.63 9.01 -13.23
C ASP A 70 5.57 8.89 -12.16
N MET A 71 5.71 7.85 -11.35
CA MET A 71 4.96 7.64 -10.12
C MET A 71 5.95 7.43 -8.97
N VAL A 72 5.61 7.87 -7.76
CA VAL A 72 6.47 7.67 -6.58
C VAL A 72 6.87 6.21 -6.40
N GLY A 73 5.94 5.27 -6.68
CA GLY A 73 6.21 3.83 -6.58
C GLY A 73 7.24 3.31 -7.57
N THR A 74 7.21 3.78 -8.83
CA THR A 74 8.18 3.38 -9.86
C THR A 74 9.56 3.94 -9.56
N ILE A 75 9.63 5.22 -9.15
CA ILE A 75 10.89 5.86 -8.72
C ILE A 75 11.47 5.11 -7.50
N ALA A 76 10.65 4.81 -6.50
CA ALA A 76 11.09 4.08 -5.30
C ALA A 76 11.70 2.72 -5.65
N SER A 77 11.04 1.95 -6.54
CA SER A 77 11.53 0.65 -7.01
C SER A 77 12.84 0.76 -7.78
N GLU A 78 13.01 1.79 -8.62
CA GLU A 78 14.24 2.03 -9.38
C GLU A 78 15.45 2.27 -8.47
N TYR A 79 15.24 2.95 -7.33
CA TYR A 79 16.29 3.28 -6.38
C TYR A 79 16.40 2.31 -5.20
N GLY A 80 15.62 1.25 -5.16
CA GLY A 80 15.66 0.22 -4.11
C GLY A 80 15.21 0.71 -2.73
N VAL A 81 14.34 1.73 -2.68
CA VAL A 81 13.78 2.29 -1.45
C VAL A 81 12.25 2.16 -1.44
N SER A 82 11.61 2.38 -0.30
CA SER A 82 10.15 2.41 -0.21
C SER A 82 9.57 3.77 -0.69
N GLN A 83 8.29 3.76 -1.05
CA GLN A 83 7.56 5.01 -1.31
C GLN A 83 7.55 5.93 -0.07
N ASP A 84 7.49 5.35 1.11
CA ASP A 84 7.49 6.04 2.41
C ASP A 84 8.72 6.91 2.58
N ALA A 85 9.88 6.41 2.13
CA ALA A 85 11.15 7.13 2.16
C ALA A 85 11.07 8.41 1.30
N ILE A 86 10.61 8.29 0.06
CA ILE A 86 10.47 9.43 -0.85
C ILE A 86 9.40 10.40 -0.36
N ILE A 87 8.24 9.89 0.07
CA ILE A 87 7.12 10.68 0.57
C ILE A 87 7.53 11.52 1.76
N SER A 88 8.12 10.89 2.80
CA SER A 88 8.47 11.58 4.04
C SER A 88 9.59 12.58 3.85
N LEU A 89 10.64 12.21 3.11
CA LEU A 89 11.81 13.05 2.88
C LEU A 89 11.47 14.33 2.09
N ASN A 90 10.55 14.20 1.11
CA ASN A 90 10.10 15.33 0.29
C ASN A 90 8.83 16.00 0.81
N LYS A 91 8.30 15.56 1.96
CA LYS A 91 7.07 16.08 2.59
C LYS A 91 5.89 16.10 1.60
N LEU A 92 5.77 15.05 0.78
CA LEU A 92 4.72 14.95 -0.22
C LEU A 92 3.36 14.81 0.48
N LYS A 93 2.42 15.68 0.16
CA LYS A 93 1.04 15.62 0.67
C LYS A 93 0.11 14.80 -0.22
N ASN A 94 0.51 14.55 -1.47
CA ASN A 94 -0.24 13.79 -2.44
C ASN A 94 0.71 13.23 -3.51
N THR A 95 0.78 11.90 -3.64
CA THR A 95 1.65 11.21 -4.59
C THR A 95 1.20 11.33 -6.05
N ARG A 96 -0.03 11.80 -6.30
CA ARG A 96 -0.61 11.95 -7.65
C ARG A 96 -0.42 13.32 -8.26
N THR A 97 0.17 14.25 -7.50
CA THR A 97 0.37 15.64 -7.95
C THR A 97 1.84 15.95 -8.21
N LEU A 98 2.66 14.95 -8.53
CA LEU A 98 4.04 15.16 -8.96
C LEU A 98 4.06 16.02 -10.22
N GLN A 99 4.93 17.04 -10.24
CA GLN A 99 5.10 17.92 -11.39
C GLN A 99 6.34 17.52 -12.18
N ILE A 100 6.25 17.52 -13.50
CA ILE A 100 7.41 17.31 -14.38
C ILE A 100 8.47 18.37 -14.06
N GLY A 101 9.73 17.94 -13.87
CA GLY A 101 10.82 18.80 -13.45
C GLY A 101 10.92 19.05 -11.93
N GLN A 102 9.96 18.58 -11.13
CA GLN A 102 10.08 18.62 -9.67
C GLN A 102 11.30 17.83 -9.22
N ILE A 103 12.11 18.41 -8.34
CA ILE A 103 13.27 17.72 -7.78
C ILE A 103 12.87 16.97 -6.52
N LEU A 104 13.07 15.66 -6.53
CA LEU A 104 12.89 14.79 -5.38
C LEU A 104 14.24 14.40 -4.79
N LYS A 105 14.35 14.37 -3.47
CA LYS A 105 15.46 13.78 -2.74
C LYS A 105 15.19 12.29 -2.55
N ILE A 106 16.11 11.44 -2.99
CA ILE A 106 16.03 9.98 -2.83
C ILE A 106 17.13 9.54 -1.88
N PRO A 107 16.82 8.89 -0.74
CA PRO A 107 17.83 8.45 0.20
C PRO A 107 18.56 7.19 -0.30
N SER A 108 19.80 6.99 0.13
CA SER A 108 20.60 5.78 -0.17
C SER A 108 20.19 4.56 0.66
N ILE A 109 19.42 4.79 1.72
CA ILE A 109 18.97 3.77 2.68
C ILE A 109 17.45 3.89 2.82
N ASP A 110 16.73 2.76 2.94
CA ASP A 110 15.29 2.79 3.17
C ASP A 110 14.97 3.25 4.61
N GLY A 111 13.86 3.96 4.76
CA GLY A 111 13.41 4.53 6.02
C GLY A 111 12.59 5.79 5.81
N ILE A 112 12.32 6.56 6.87
CA ILE A 112 11.53 7.79 6.78
C ILE A 112 12.21 8.97 7.44
N SER A 113 11.96 10.16 6.92
CA SER A 113 12.28 11.43 7.58
C SER A 113 11.25 11.74 8.67
N TYR A 114 11.71 12.06 9.88
CA TYR A 114 10.87 12.30 11.04
C TYR A 114 11.22 13.62 11.71
N THR A 115 10.21 14.42 12.03
CA THR A 115 10.39 15.62 12.84
C THR A 115 10.17 15.29 14.32
N VAL A 116 11.19 15.49 15.14
CA VAL A 116 11.19 15.19 16.56
C VAL A 116 10.14 16.03 17.29
N LYS A 117 9.30 15.36 18.08
CA LYS A 117 8.24 16.00 18.87
C LYS A 117 8.71 16.23 20.31
N LYS A 118 8.06 17.15 21.01
CA LYS A 118 8.30 17.37 22.42
C LYS A 118 8.07 16.08 23.23
N GLY A 119 9.08 15.66 23.96
CA GLY A 119 9.05 14.45 24.78
C GLY A 119 9.51 13.18 24.07
N ASP A 120 9.89 13.24 22.79
CA ASP A 120 10.53 12.13 22.12
C ASP A 120 11.94 11.91 22.65
N THR A 121 12.33 10.63 22.79
CA THR A 121 13.71 10.19 23.01
C THR A 121 14.11 9.19 21.95
N PRO A 122 15.40 8.95 21.67
CA PRO A 122 15.83 7.95 20.70
C PRO A 122 15.21 6.58 20.97
N GLU A 123 15.13 6.17 22.25
CA GLU A 123 14.54 4.90 22.68
C GLU A 123 13.05 4.85 22.38
N SER A 124 12.30 5.91 22.74
CA SER A 124 10.85 5.97 22.49
C SER A 124 10.51 5.93 21.01
N ILE A 125 11.33 6.57 20.16
CA ILE A 125 11.19 6.54 18.71
C ILE A 125 11.52 5.15 18.18
N ALA A 126 12.63 4.54 18.60
CA ALA A 126 13.04 3.20 18.20
C ALA A 126 11.96 2.16 18.51
N ASP A 127 11.42 2.22 19.73
CA ASP A 127 10.32 1.34 20.16
C ASP A 127 9.03 1.55 19.34
N LYS A 128 8.67 2.80 19.13
CA LYS A 128 7.45 3.16 18.38
C LYS A 128 7.48 2.66 16.94
N TYR A 129 8.62 2.85 16.26
CA TYR A 129 8.79 2.50 14.85
C TYR A 129 9.34 1.09 14.63
N LYS A 130 9.67 0.35 15.71
CA LYS A 130 10.23 -1.00 15.69
C LYS A 130 11.54 -1.09 14.91
N ILE A 131 12.45 -0.12 15.15
CA ILE A 131 13.74 0.00 14.49
C ILE A 131 14.89 -0.16 15.50
N SER A 132 16.09 -0.45 15.00
CA SER A 132 17.29 -0.53 15.84
C SER A 132 17.69 0.84 16.36
N LEU A 133 17.85 0.96 17.68
CA LEU A 133 18.35 2.17 18.33
C LEU A 133 19.78 2.48 17.89
N GLU A 134 20.62 1.46 17.72
CA GLU A 134 22.00 1.61 17.27
C GLU A 134 22.08 2.18 15.85
N LYS A 135 21.31 1.63 14.91
CA LYS A 135 21.21 2.18 13.54
C LYS A 135 20.68 3.62 13.55
N LEU A 136 19.68 3.91 14.39
CA LEU A 136 19.12 5.25 14.53
C LEU A 136 20.20 6.24 15.00
N ALA A 137 20.94 5.89 16.05
CA ALA A 137 22.00 6.74 16.61
C ALA A 137 23.14 6.95 15.61
N THR A 138 23.61 5.89 14.98
CA THR A 138 24.73 5.93 14.02
C THR A 138 24.42 6.80 12.81
N LEU A 139 23.26 6.61 12.18
CA LEU A 139 22.88 7.33 10.96
C LEU A 139 22.57 8.81 11.19
N ASN A 140 22.17 9.18 12.40
CA ASN A 140 21.87 10.57 12.74
C ASN A 140 23.00 11.23 13.55
N THR A 141 24.14 10.56 13.73
CA THR A 141 25.31 11.07 14.49
C THR A 141 24.91 11.58 15.89
N LEU A 142 24.02 10.80 16.56
CA LEU A 142 23.53 11.19 17.88
C LEU A 142 24.63 10.96 18.91
N THR A 143 25.09 12.05 19.56
CA THR A 143 25.96 12.02 20.72
C THR A 143 25.08 12.12 21.97
N ASP A 144 25.44 11.37 23.03
CA ASP A 144 24.80 11.42 24.35
C ASP A 144 23.27 11.01 24.38
N ASN A 145 22.80 10.24 23.42
CA ASN A 145 21.40 9.80 23.35
C ASN A 145 20.37 10.94 23.45
N THR A 146 20.73 12.15 23.03
CA THR A 146 19.84 13.30 23.04
C THR A 146 19.44 13.71 21.62
N ILE A 147 18.18 14.13 21.47
CA ILE A 147 17.66 14.68 20.23
C ILE A 147 16.94 15.99 20.51
N GLU A 148 17.15 16.99 19.66
CA GLU A 148 16.47 18.27 19.79
C GLU A 148 15.06 18.23 19.28
N THR A 149 14.12 18.80 20.03
CA THR A 149 12.73 18.99 19.58
C THR A 149 12.70 19.85 18.31
N ALA A 150 11.85 19.48 17.36
CA ALA A 150 11.71 20.09 16.04
C ALA A 150 12.89 19.86 15.07
N SER A 151 13.95 19.16 15.47
CA SER A 151 14.97 18.68 14.53
C SER A 151 14.38 17.61 13.60
N VAL A 152 15.03 17.41 12.45
CA VAL A 152 14.64 16.37 11.49
C VAL A 152 15.71 15.29 11.51
N ILE A 153 15.29 14.07 11.83
CA ILE A 153 16.15 12.90 11.85
C ILE A 153 15.66 11.86 10.82
N PHE A 154 16.54 10.93 10.44
CA PHE A 154 16.19 9.83 9.55
C PHE A 154 16.00 8.55 10.38
N LEU A 155 14.85 7.91 10.21
CA LEU A 155 14.51 6.65 10.88
C LEU A 155 14.75 5.50 9.89
N PRO A 156 15.86 4.74 9.99
CA PRO A 156 16.15 3.63 9.09
C PRO A 156 15.11 2.52 9.25
N ASP A 157 14.78 1.87 8.15
CA ASP A 157 13.82 0.74 8.10
C ASP A 157 12.39 1.08 8.57
N ALA A 158 12.13 2.31 9.04
CA ALA A 158 10.81 2.75 9.47
C ALA A 158 9.85 2.95 8.30
N LYS A 159 8.55 2.80 8.59
CA LYS A 159 7.46 3.03 7.63
C LYS A 159 6.51 4.11 8.15
N LEU A 160 5.84 4.80 7.22
CA LEU A 160 4.70 5.64 7.57
C LEU A 160 3.57 4.77 8.12
N ASP A 161 2.78 5.33 9.03
CA ASP A 161 1.57 4.62 9.45
C ASP A 161 0.61 4.46 8.26
N TRP A 162 -0.14 3.36 8.29
CA TRP A 162 -1.00 2.98 7.17
C TRP A 162 -2.02 4.08 6.79
N ALA A 163 -2.63 4.75 7.77
CA ALA A 163 -3.63 5.78 7.51
C ALA A 163 -3.02 7.00 6.82
N THR A 164 -1.86 7.46 7.29
CA THR A 164 -1.08 8.55 6.67
C THR A 164 -0.71 8.21 5.23
N LEU A 165 -0.23 6.99 4.97
CA LEU A 165 0.12 6.56 3.63
C LEU A 165 -1.10 6.52 2.69
N GLN A 166 -2.24 6.01 3.18
CA GLN A 166 -3.50 6.00 2.40
C GLN A 166 -4.00 7.42 2.11
N GLU A 167 -3.91 8.33 3.07
CA GLU A 167 -4.29 9.73 2.87
C GLU A 167 -3.42 10.40 1.79
N ILE A 168 -2.10 10.22 1.86
CA ILE A 168 -1.15 10.80 0.90
C ILE A 168 -1.31 10.17 -0.49
N ASN A 169 -1.63 8.88 -0.57
CA ASN A 169 -1.95 8.20 -1.82
C ASN A 169 -3.36 8.54 -2.34
N GLY A 170 -4.18 9.24 -1.58
CA GLY A 170 -5.55 9.57 -1.90
C GLY A 170 -6.49 8.36 -1.85
N ASP A 171 -6.14 7.32 -1.10
CA ASP A 171 -6.89 6.07 -0.97
C ASP A 171 -7.78 6.03 0.29
N LEU A 172 -7.78 7.10 1.08
CA LEU A 172 -8.62 7.21 2.27
C LEU A 172 -10.00 7.74 1.92
N PHE A 173 -11.04 6.95 2.22
CA PHE A 173 -12.43 7.29 1.93
C PHE A 173 -13.02 8.19 3.02
N ARG A 174 -13.84 9.14 2.61
CA ARG A 174 -14.68 9.92 3.53
C ARG A 174 -15.94 9.13 3.90
N ARG A 175 -16.48 9.39 5.09
CA ARG A 175 -17.73 8.76 5.52
C ARG A 175 -18.86 9.14 4.57
N PRO A 176 -19.61 8.16 4.03
CA PRO A 176 -20.68 8.44 3.09
C PRO A 176 -21.92 9.07 3.74
N LEU A 177 -22.04 9.01 5.08
CA LEU A 177 -23.06 9.69 5.88
C LEU A 177 -22.39 10.76 6.75
N HIS A 178 -22.77 12.00 6.59
CA HIS A 178 -22.24 13.13 7.38
C HIS A 178 -23.04 13.36 8.68
N SER A 179 -24.25 12.82 8.78
CA SER A 179 -25.06 12.80 10.01
C SER A 179 -24.71 11.61 10.89
N SER A 180 -25.19 11.63 12.13
CA SER A 180 -25.02 10.51 13.06
C SER A 180 -25.65 9.23 12.51
N TYR A 181 -24.95 8.12 12.68
CA TYR A 181 -25.40 6.78 12.31
C TYR A 181 -24.83 5.72 13.26
N TYR A 182 -25.43 4.53 13.26
CA TYR A 182 -24.93 3.37 14.01
C TYR A 182 -24.47 2.29 13.04
N ILE A 183 -23.34 1.61 13.34
CA ILE A 183 -22.93 0.42 12.58
C ILE A 183 -23.75 -0.75 13.09
N THR A 184 -24.71 -1.21 12.31
CA THR A 184 -25.59 -2.34 12.62
C THR A 184 -25.02 -3.66 12.14
N SER A 185 -24.18 -3.66 11.13
CA SER A 185 -23.46 -4.86 10.69
C SER A 185 -22.09 -4.52 10.10
N ARG A 186 -21.10 -5.29 10.51
CA ARG A 186 -19.71 -5.15 10.05
C ARG A 186 -19.42 -6.08 8.86
N TYR A 187 -18.38 -5.78 8.14
CA TYR A 187 -17.80 -6.64 7.12
C TYR A 187 -17.31 -7.98 7.73
N GLY A 188 -17.58 -9.08 7.03
CA GLY A 188 -17.11 -10.40 7.41
C GLY A 188 -18.22 -11.42 7.66
N TRP A 189 -17.86 -12.57 8.22
CA TRP A 189 -18.80 -13.65 8.52
C TRP A 189 -19.73 -13.29 9.69
N ARG A 190 -21.04 -13.39 9.47
CA ARG A 190 -22.07 -13.10 10.47
C ARG A 190 -23.24 -14.11 10.35
N ASP A 191 -24.08 -14.15 11.36
CA ASP A 191 -25.36 -14.86 11.26
C ASP A 191 -26.21 -14.18 10.18
N ASN A 192 -26.86 -15.03 9.37
CA ASN A 192 -27.70 -14.54 8.27
C ASN A 192 -29.00 -13.93 8.84
N PRO A 193 -29.27 -12.64 8.62
CA PRO A 193 -30.46 -11.99 9.19
C PRO A 193 -31.78 -12.47 8.58
N PHE A 194 -31.74 -13.27 7.50
CA PHE A 194 -32.91 -13.76 6.77
C PHE A 194 -33.09 -15.30 6.86
N LEU A 195 -32.04 -16.01 7.30
CA LEU A 195 -32.03 -17.48 7.37
C LEU A 195 -31.48 -17.92 8.72
N ASN A 196 -32.37 -18.27 9.64
CA ASN A 196 -32.01 -18.71 10.98
C ASN A 196 -31.04 -19.89 10.98
N GLY A 197 -30.02 -19.82 11.82
CA GLY A 197 -29.01 -20.88 11.99
C GLY A 197 -27.97 -20.96 10.87
N GLN A 198 -28.03 -20.09 9.88
CA GLN A 198 -27.04 -20.02 8.81
C GLN A 198 -26.12 -18.82 8.97
N ARG A 199 -24.87 -18.96 8.54
CA ARG A 199 -23.91 -17.87 8.45
C ARG A 199 -23.77 -17.41 7.01
N SER A 200 -23.57 -16.10 6.82
CA SER A 200 -23.31 -15.50 5.52
C SER A 200 -22.16 -14.51 5.63
N PHE A 201 -21.46 -14.33 4.52
CA PHE A 201 -20.41 -13.33 4.44
C PHE A 201 -21.02 -11.99 4.04
N HIS A 202 -20.85 -10.98 4.89
CA HIS A 202 -21.26 -9.61 4.62
C HIS A 202 -20.12 -8.85 3.91
N ASN A 203 -20.31 -8.52 2.65
CA ASN A 203 -19.30 -7.90 1.79
C ASN A 203 -19.16 -6.38 1.95
N GLY A 204 -19.84 -5.80 2.93
CA GLY A 204 -19.84 -4.37 3.20
C GLY A 204 -19.99 -4.04 4.68
N MET A 205 -20.42 -2.82 4.94
CA MET A 205 -20.78 -2.32 6.27
C MET A 205 -22.14 -1.65 6.20
N ASP A 206 -23.03 -1.98 7.17
CA ASP A 206 -24.36 -1.41 7.26
C ASP A 206 -24.37 -0.28 8.28
N MET A 207 -24.76 0.90 7.82
CA MET A 207 -24.83 2.15 8.59
C MET A 207 -26.30 2.56 8.74
N ALA A 208 -26.91 2.28 9.89
CA ALA A 208 -28.29 2.66 10.19
C ALA A 208 -28.42 4.17 10.39
N ALA A 209 -29.32 4.75 9.65
CA ALA A 209 -29.68 6.16 9.72
C ALA A 209 -31.14 6.35 9.27
N PRO A 210 -31.82 7.44 9.66
CA PRO A 210 -33.20 7.72 9.24
C PRO A 210 -33.36 7.67 7.70
N LYS A 211 -34.47 7.13 7.24
CA LYS A 211 -34.84 7.16 5.82
C LYS A 211 -34.84 8.61 5.32
N GLY A 212 -34.22 8.85 4.16
CA GLY A 212 -34.08 10.18 3.58
C GLY A 212 -32.77 10.90 3.96
N THR A 213 -31.98 10.37 4.91
CA THR A 213 -30.62 10.90 5.22
C THR A 213 -29.77 10.94 3.96
N ALA A 214 -29.07 12.07 3.75
CA ALA A 214 -28.23 12.25 2.56
C ALA A 214 -27.04 11.29 2.54
N VAL A 215 -26.81 10.68 1.38
CA VAL A 215 -25.66 9.80 1.09
C VAL A 215 -24.75 10.51 0.12
N TYR A 216 -23.45 10.58 0.45
CA TYR A 216 -22.42 11.25 -0.34
C TYR A 216 -21.42 10.22 -0.90
N ALA A 217 -20.77 10.59 -2.00
CA ALA A 217 -19.67 9.79 -2.53
C ALA A 217 -18.50 9.81 -1.53
N ALA A 218 -17.99 8.61 -1.19
CA ALA A 218 -16.92 8.46 -0.22
C ALA A 218 -15.54 8.84 -0.78
N LEU A 219 -15.39 8.87 -2.11
CA LEU A 219 -14.18 9.29 -2.81
C LEU A 219 -14.58 9.85 -4.19
N ASN A 220 -13.71 10.72 -4.75
CA ASN A 220 -13.90 11.24 -6.11
C ASN A 220 -13.89 10.10 -7.14
N GLY A 221 -14.77 10.15 -8.14
CA GLY A 221 -14.83 9.11 -9.15
C GLY A 221 -15.92 9.30 -10.18
N GLN A 222 -16.13 8.26 -10.98
CA GLN A 222 -17.17 8.21 -11.99
C GLN A 222 -18.22 7.16 -11.64
N VAL A 223 -19.47 7.52 -11.68
CA VAL A 223 -20.60 6.59 -11.50
C VAL A 223 -20.61 5.60 -12.68
N ILE A 224 -20.43 4.32 -12.38
CA ILE A 224 -20.38 3.26 -13.40
C ILE A 224 -21.70 2.48 -13.50
N ALA A 225 -22.51 2.50 -12.44
CA ALA A 225 -23.84 1.89 -12.46
C ALA A 225 -24.77 2.57 -11.46
N THR A 226 -26.04 2.65 -11.83
CA THR A 226 -27.17 2.98 -10.95
C THR A 226 -28.34 2.08 -11.35
N GLY A 227 -29.17 1.69 -10.40
CA GLY A 227 -30.32 0.83 -10.72
C GLY A 227 -30.93 0.20 -9.47
N TYR A 228 -31.67 -0.87 -9.70
CA TYR A 228 -32.29 -1.68 -8.66
C TYR A 228 -31.84 -3.14 -8.78
N SER A 229 -31.55 -3.78 -7.67
CA SER A 229 -31.36 -5.23 -7.58
C SER A 229 -32.15 -5.79 -6.38
N THR A 230 -32.50 -7.08 -6.43
CA THR A 230 -33.22 -7.73 -5.32
C THR A 230 -32.40 -7.72 -4.03
N VAL A 231 -31.07 -7.79 -4.12
CA VAL A 231 -30.17 -7.80 -2.96
C VAL A 231 -29.93 -6.38 -2.45
N TYR A 232 -29.39 -5.48 -3.28
CA TYR A 232 -28.99 -4.14 -2.85
C TYR A 232 -30.08 -3.09 -2.93
N GLY A 233 -31.28 -3.45 -3.42
CA GLY A 233 -32.33 -2.45 -3.67
C GLY A 233 -31.88 -1.43 -4.71
N ASN A 234 -32.28 -0.17 -4.53
CA ASN A 234 -31.72 0.95 -5.28
C ASN A 234 -30.26 1.12 -4.90
N TYR A 235 -29.38 1.18 -5.90
CA TYR A 235 -27.94 1.28 -5.65
C TYR A 235 -27.24 2.24 -6.61
N VAL A 236 -26.09 2.74 -6.15
CA VAL A 236 -25.11 3.48 -6.94
C VAL A 236 -23.76 2.77 -6.81
N MET A 237 -23.04 2.64 -7.92
CA MET A 237 -21.67 2.13 -7.95
C MET A 237 -20.75 3.16 -8.59
N ILE A 238 -19.66 3.48 -7.90
CA ILE A 238 -18.69 4.49 -8.34
C ILE A 238 -17.33 3.82 -8.52
N ARG A 239 -16.68 4.10 -9.64
CA ARG A 239 -15.29 3.73 -9.91
C ARG A 239 -14.38 4.90 -9.53
N HIS A 240 -13.35 4.60 -8.77
CA HIS A 240 -12.32 5.52 -8.32
C HIS A 240 -10.98 5.20 -8.99
N HIS A 241 -9.93 5.89 -8.59
CA HIS A 241 -8.55 5.59 -9.00
C HIS A 241 -8.03 4.28 -8.34
N SER A 242 -6.86 3.82 -8.75
CA SER A 242 -6.12 2.69 -8.15
C SER A 242 -6.91 1.38 -8.01
N GLY A 243 -7.89 1.16 -8.93
CA GLY A 243 -8.72 -0.05 -8.94
C GLY A 243 -9.80 -0.09 -7.87
N TYR A 244 -10.03 1.00 -7.12
CA TYR A 244 -11.11 1.08 -6.15
C TYR A 244 -12.46 1.30 -6.81
N GLN A 245 -13.50 0.70 -6.20
CA GLN A 245 -14.91 0.96 -6.48
C GLN A 245 -15.69 0.97 -5.17
N THR A 246 -16.77 1.73 -5.11
CA THR A 246 -17.70 1.73 -3.98
C THR A 246 -19.12 1.46 -4.44
N LEU A 247 -19.88 0.71 -3.62
CA LEU A 247 -21.29 0.45 -3.81
C LEU A 247 -22.07 1.02 -2.62
N TYR A 248 -23.16 1.71 -2.93
CA TYR A 248 -24.10 2.32 -1.99
C TYR A 248 -25.46 1.69 -2.22
N GLY A 249 -25.88 0.82 -1.31
CA GLY A 249 -27.13 0.03 -1.43
C GLY A 249 -28.27 0.51 -0.52
N HIS A 250 -29.43 -0.08 -0.71
CA HIS A 250 -30.68 0.14 0.01
C HIS A 250 -31.21 1.57 -0.04
N LEU A 251 -30.82 2.32 -1.09
CA LEU A 251 -31.16 3.73 -1.22
C LEU A 251 -32.70 3.92 -1.38
N ASN A 252 -33.21 5.03 -0.81
CA ASN A 252 -34.57 5.47 -1.06
C ASN A 252 -34.67 6.16 -2.43
N THR A 253 -33.76 7.09 -2.70
CA THR A 253 -33.65 7.79 -3.98
C THR A 253 -32.24 7.77 -4.49
N ILE A 254 -32.07 7.69 -5.79
CA ILE A 254 -30.82 7.88 -6.50
C ILE A 254 -30.80 9.29 -7.06
N LEU A 255 -29.75 10.07 -6.77
CA LEU A 255 -29.61 11.48 -7.16
C LEU A 255 -28.46 11.73 -8.14
N THR A 256 -27.96 10.66 -8.75
CA THR A 256 -26.91 10.70 -9.77
C THR A 256 -27.23 9.71 -10.87
N SER A 257 -26.50 9.75 -11.98
CA SER A 257 -26.69 8.83 -13.11
C SER A 257 -25.37 8.22 -13.56
N LYS A 258 -25.44 7.07 -14.24
CA LYS A 258 -24.28 6.44 -14.86
C LYS A 258 -23.55 7.42 -15.79
N GLY A 259 -22.24 7.49 -15.68
CA GLY A 259 -21.36 8.40 -16.43
C GLY A 259 -21.04 9.69 -15.69
N SER A 260 -21.82 10.10 -14.69
CA SER A 260 -21.56 11.32 -13.91
C SER A 260 -20.24 11.25 -13.16
N PHE A 261 -19.48 12.36 -13.13
CA PHE A 261 -18.34 12.53 -12.24
C PHE A 261 -18.83 13.11 -10.91
N VAL A 262 -18.36 12.54 -9.82
CA VAL A 262 -18.72 12.91 -8.46
C VAL A 262 -17.48 13.16 -7.60
N SER A 263 -17.61 14.07 -6.65
CA SER A 263 -16.60 14.34 -5.62
C SER A 263 -17.12 13.90 -4.25
N VAL A 264 -16.26 13.89 -3.24
CA VAL A 264 -16.61 13.56 -1.85
C VAL A 264 -17.73 14.44 -1.26
N SER A 265 -18.02 15.60 -1.86
CA SER A 265 -19.13 16.48 -1.49
C SER A 265 -20.42 16.24 -2.28
N SER A 266 -20.37 15.38 -3.31
CA SER A 266 -21.52 15.09 -4.17
C SER A 266 -22.54 14.21 -3.44
N LYS A 267 -23.76 14.70 -3.28
CA LYS A 267 -24.89 13.90 -2.79
C LYS A 267 -25.34 12.97 -3.93
N ILE A 268 -25.26 11.66 -3.69
CA ILE A 268 -25.54 10.63 -4.71
C ILE A 268 -26.86 9.88 -4.49
N GLY A 269 -27.46 10.05 -3.31
CA GLY A 269 -28.72 9.40 -2.96
C GLY A 269 -29.17 9.74 -1.56
N THR A 270 -30.17 9.01 -1.09
CA THR A 270 -30.65 9.08 0.29
C THR A 270 -30.82 7.68 0.88
N VAL A 271 -30.63 7.53 2.19
CA VAL A 271 -30.83 6.29 2.94
C VAL A 271 -32.26 5.80 2.76
N GLY A 272 -32.43 4.52 2.54
CA GLY A 272 -33.71 3.86 2.37
C GLY A 272 -33.80 2.52 3.08
N ASN A 273 -34.72 1.69 2.59
CA ASN A 273 -34.98 0.32 3.06
C ASN A 273 -35.44 -0.53 1.85
N THR A 274 -34.77 -0.40 0.71
CA THR A 274 -35.11 -1.10 -0.52
C THR A 274 -34.28 -2.36 -0.70
N GLY A 275 -34.83 -3.35 -1.43
CA GLY A 275 -34.16 -4.64 -1.62
C GLY A 275 -34.20 -5.52 -0.37
N MET A 276 -33.16 -6.34 -0.16
CA MET A 276 -33.05 -7.27 0.97
C MET A 276 -32.53 -6.54 2.19
N SER A 277 -33.40 -5.83 2.90
CA SER A 277 -33.08 -4.97 4.04
C SER A 277 -34.09 -5.17 5.17
N THR A 278 -33.64 -5.18 6.40
CA THR A 278 -34.47 -5.34 7.62
C THR A 278 -34.92 -4.03 8.25
N GLY A 279 -34.38 -2.90 7.80
CA GLY A 279 -34.69 -1.55 8.31
C GLY A 279 -33.89 -0.48 7.60
N PRO A 280 -34.20 0.81 7.82
CA PRO A 280 -33.50 1.91 7.13
C PRO A 280 -32.00 1.93 7.45
N HIS A 281 -31.16 1.72 6.46
CA HIS A 281 -29.70 1.82 6.53
C HIS A 281 -29.08 2.05 5.16
N LEU A 282 -27.81 2.46 5.15
CA LEU A 282 -26.93 2.43 4.00
C LEU A 282 -26.07 1.18 4.07
N HIS A 283 -26.15 0.32 3.05
CA HIS A 283 -25.15 -0.72 2.81
C HIS A 283 -24.00 -0.13 2.01
N PHE A 284 -22.76 -0.18 2.55
CA PHE A 284 -21.58 0.39 1.93
C PHE A 284 -20.50 -0.66 1.72
N THR A 285 -20.16 -0.92 0.45
CA THR A 285 -19.08 -1.85 0.09
C THR A 285 -17.93 -1.11 -0.58
N VAL A 286 -16.70 -1.48 -0.25
CA VAL A 286 -15.48 -1.06 -0.95
C VAL A 286 -14.87 -2.26 -1.66
N TYR A 287 -14.56 -2.08 -2.95
CA TYR A 287 -13.82 -3.06 -3.75
C TYR A 287 -12.45 -2.46 -4.12
N ARG A 288 -11.45 -3.34 -4.27
CA ARG A 288 -10.19 -3.04 -4.94
C ARG A 288 -9.84 -4.18 -5.87
N ASN A 289 -9.66 -3.89 -7.16
CA ASN A 289 -9.38 -4.89 -8.20
C ASN A 289 -10.37 -6.08 -8.18
N GLY A 290 -11.65 -5.82 -7.94
CA GLY A 290 -12.72 -6.81 -7.89
C GLY A 290 -12.91 -7.54 -6.56
N ALA A 291 -11.96 -7.46 -5.62
CA ALA A 291 -12.09 -8.04 -4.28
C ALA A 291 -12.71 -7.03 -3.29
N THR A 292 -13.57 -7.50 -2.38
CA THR A 292 -14.14 -6.66 -1.33
C THR A 292 -13.14 -6.43 -0.20
N LEU A 293 -13.14 -5.22 0.34
CA LEU A 293 -12.30 -4.81 1.47
C LEU A 293 -13.17 -4.41 2.66
N ASN A 294 -12.63 -4.57 3.88
CA ASN A 294 -13.30 -4.06 5.07
C ASN A 294 -13.35 -2.53 5.09
N PRO A 295 -14.54 -1.91 4.96
CA PRO A 295 -14.65 -0.45 4.89
C PRO A 295 -14.18 0.26 6.16
N ALA A 296 -14.27 -0.40 7.33
CA ALA A 296 -13.95 0.22 8.62
C ALA A 296 -12.49 0.72 8.71
N GLY A 297 -11.56 0.05 8.03
CA GLY A 297 -10.15 0.45 7.97
C GLY A 297 -9.82 1.50 6.90
N LEU A 298 -10.80 1.89 6.06
CA LEU A 298 -10.60 2.80 4.94
C LEU A 298 -11.32 4.14 5.13
N LEU A 299 -12.27 4.21 6.08
CA LEU A 299 -13.07 5.40 6.35
C LEU A 299 -12.39 6.33 7.35
N ASN A 300 -12.31 7.61 6.99
CA ASN A 300 -11.84 8.69 7.86
C ASN A 300 -13.01 9.46 8.46
#